data_3354ce0cce986ca05173e3a1fa3bf857
#
_entry.id   3354ce0cce986ca05173e3a1fa3bf857
#
_cell.length_a   1.000
_cell.length_b   1.000
_cell.length_c   1.000
_cell.angle_alpha   90.00
_cell.angle_beta   90.00
_cell.angle_gamma   90.00
#
_symmetry.space_group_name_H-M   'P 1'
#
loop_
_entity.id
_entity.type
_entity.pdbx_description
1 polymer ?
#
loop_
_entity_poly.entity_id
_entity_poly.type
_entity_poly.pdbx_seq_one_letter_code
_entity_poly.pdbx_strand_id
1 'polypeptide(L)'
;MTIGIIEDDTLLHQALKTALQNAGYQTVSAYTKREALTTITGSESLLLIDIGLPDGNGLACYKKIREKAEIPAIFLTARDEETDMLTAFDTGVSQTKGY
;
A
#
# COMPACT_ATOMS: atom_id res chain seq x y z
N MET A 1 10.26 -11.09 -6.56
CA MET A 1 9.80 -9.77 -6.13
C MET A 1 8.60 -9.92 -5.20
N THR A 2 8.60 -9.23 -4.11
CA THR A 2 7.54 -9.32 -3.12
C THR A 2 6.78 -8.01 -3.06
N ILE A 3 5.47 -8.08 -3.08
CA ILE A 3 4.60 -6.92 -3.05
C ILE A 3 3.74 -6.98 -1.79
N GLY A 4 3.75 -5.90 -1.03
CA GLY A 4 2.93 -5.80 0.16
C GLY A 4 1.56 -5.22 -0.19
N ILE A 5 0.51 -5.82 0.33
CA ILE A 5 -0.86 -5.36 0.10
C ILE A 5 -1.43 -4.96 1.44
N ILE A 6 -1.79 -3.68 1.57
CA ILE A 6 -2.35 -3.14 2.80
C ILE A 6 -3.74 -2.62 2.45
N GLU A 7 -4.73 -3.47 2.66
CA GLU A 7 -6.10 -3.22 2.23
C GLU A 7 -7.05 -3.97 3.14
N ASP A 8 -8.03 -3.27 3.71
CA ASP A 8 -8.97 -3.89 4.64
C ASP A 8 -10.19 -4.53 3.97
N ASP A 9 -10.50 -4.15 2.75
CA ASP A 9 -11.59 -4.77 2.01
C ASP A 9 -11.13 -6.17 1.59
N THR A 10 -11.74 -7.19 2.20
CA THR A 10 -11.26 -8.55 1.99
C THR A 10 -11.43 -9.03 0.56
N LEU A 11 -12.49 -8.62 -0.12
CA LEU A 11 -12.69 -9.03 -1.50
C LEU A 11 -11.66 -8.39 -2.41
N LEU A 12 -11.45 -7.10 -2.25
CA LEU A 12 -10.44 -6.41 -3.06
C LEU A 12 -9.06 -6.94 -2.75
N HIS A 13 -8.75 -7.13 -1.46
CA HIS A 13 -7.47 -7.67 -1.06
C HIS A 13 -7.20 -9.01 -1.72
N GLN A 14 -8.19 -9.90 -1.66
CA GLN A 14 -8.04 -11.23 -2.25
C GLN A 14 -7.86 -11.17 -3.76
N ALA A 15 -8.59 -10.26 -4.41
CA ALA A 15 -8.46 -10.11 -5.86
C ALA A 15 -7.07 -9.62 -6.24
N LEU A 16 -6.55 -8.65 -5.51
CA LEU A 16 -5.20 -8.15 -5.76
C LEU A 16 -4.17 -9.23 -5.52
N LYS A 17 -4.31 -9.95 -4.41
CA LYS A 17 -3.37 -11.00 -4.07
C LYS A 17 -3.34 -12.08 -5.14
N THR A 18 -4.51 -12.52 -5.57
CA THR A 18 -4.61 -13.56 -6.58
C THR A 18 -4.00 -13.11 -7.90
N ALA A 19 -4.30 -11.88 -8.31
CA ALA A 19 -3.77 -11.37 -9.56
C ALA A 19 -2.25 -11.29 -9.53
N LEU A 20 -1.70 -10.81 -8.42
CA LEU A 20 -0.26 -10.68 -8.30
C LEU A 20 0.43 -12.03 -8.25
N GLN A 21 -0.15 -12.97 -7.52
CA GLN A 21 0.43 -14.31 -7.45
C GLN A 21 0.38 -15.01 -8.79
N ASN A 22 -0.71 -14.81 -9.53
CA ASN A 22 -0.80 -15.38 -10.88
C ASN A 22 0.23 -14.78 -11.83
N ALA A 23 0.65 -13.55 -11.56
CA ALA A 23 1.68 -12.90 -12.36
C ALA A 23 3.09 -13.28 -11.92
N GLY A 24 3.23 -14.11 -10.90
CA GLY A 24 4.53 -14.60 -10.48
C GLY A 24 5.13 -13.86 -9.29
N TYR A 25 4.40 -12.96 -8.66
CA TYR A 25 4.92 -12.22 -7.51
C TYR A 25 4.57 -12.92 -6.21
N GLN A 26 5.42 -12.73 -5.22
CA GLN A 26 5.08 -13.10 -3.86
C GLN A 26 4.36 -11.93 -3.20
N THR A 27 3.50 -12.23 -2.25
CA THR A 27 2.72 -11.18 -1.60
C THR A 27 2.82 -11.29 -0.09
N VAL A 28 2.73 -10.14 0.57
CA VAL A 28 2.62 -10.02 2.01
C VAL A 28 1.34 -9.25 2.26
N SER A 29 0.51 -9.74 3.16
CA SER A 29 -0.83 -9.19 3.36
C SER A 29 -0.96 -8.55 4.73
N ALA A 30 -1.56 -7.35 4.76
CA ALA A 30 -1.96 -6.69 5.97
C ALA A 30 -3.32 -6.06 5.74
N TYR A 31 -4.20 -6.17 6.70
CA TYR A 31 -5.58 -5.69 6.57
C TYR A 31 -5.82 -4.42 7.39
N THR A 32 -4.86 -4.02 8.20
CA THR A 32 -4.95 -2.82 9.02
C THR A 32 -3.59 -2.15 9.06
N LYS A 33 -3.59 -0.89 9.51
CA LYS A 33 -2.34 -0.17 9.70
C LYS A 33 -1.46 -0.90 10.69
N ARG A 34 -2.05 -1.39 11.78
CA ARG A 34 -1.30 -2.09 12.80
C ARG A 34 -0.61 -3.33 12.24
N GLU A 35 -1.34 -4.11 11.46
CA GLU A 35 -0.76 -5.29 10.85
C GLU A 35 0.37 -4.92 9.91
N ALA A 36 0.18 -3.84 9.15
CA ALA A 36 1.21 -3.42 8.20
C ALA A 36 2.51 -3.09 8.91
N LEU A 37 2.42 -2.41 10.03
CA LEU A 37 3.62 -1.98 10.75
C LEU A 37 4.40 -3.16 11.33
N THR A 38 3.76 -4.29 11.53
CA THR A 38 4.45 -5.48 12.03
C THR A 38 4.78 -6.48 10.92
N THR A 39 4.04 -6.46 9.83
CA THR A 39 4.18 -7.46 8.78
C THR A 39 5.16 -7.04 7.68
N ILE A 40 5.15 -5.75 7.34
CA ILE A 40 6.05 -5.26 6.30
C ILE A 40 7.47 -5.27 6.85
N THR A 41 8.36 -5.94 6.13
CA THR A 41 9.71 -6.19 6.62
C THR A 41 10.72 -5.13 6.18
N GLY A 42 10.41 -4.43 5.11
CA GLY A 42 11.35 -3.49 4.52
C GLY A 42 12.00 -4.03 3.26
N SER A 43 11.83 -5.31 3.00
CA SER A 43 12.43 -5.92 1.82
C SER A 43 11.44 -6.04 0.66
N GLU A 44 10.23 -5.61 0.84
CA GLU A 44 9.24 -5.62 -0.24
C GLU A 44 9.66 -4.64 -1.33
N SER A 45 9.30 -4.97 -2.56
CA SER A 45 9.68 -4.14 -3.70
C SER A 45 8.66 -3.05 -3.99
N LEU A 46 7.43 -3.26 -3.54
CA LEU A 46 6.33 -2.33 -3.82
C LEU A 46 5.25 -2.55 -2.78
N LEU A 47 4.55 -1.48 -2.44
CA LEU A 47 3.40 -1.57 -1.54
C LEU A 47 2.16 -1.06 -2.28
N LEU A 48 1.06 -1.76 -2.09
CA LEU A 48 -0.26 -1.29 -2.50
C LEU A 48 -1.00 -0.96 -1.22
N ILE A 49 -1.35 0.31 -1.03
CA ILE A 49 -1.88 0.77 0.25
C ILE A 49 -3.21 1.46 0.05
N ASP A 50 -4.22 1.01 0.76
CA ASP A 50 -5.51 1.69 0.79
C ASP A 50 -5.40 2.92 1.70
N ILE A 51 -5.87 4.05 1.20
CA ILE A 51 -5.85 5.29 1.98
C ILE A 51 -6.79 5.20 3.17
N GLY A 52 -7.93 4.56 3.02
CA GLY A 52 -8.94 4.52 4.06
C GLY A 52 -8.89 3.30 4.94
N LEU A 53 -7.79 3.08 5.64
CA LEU A 53 -7.68 1.94 6.53
C LEU A 53 -8.54 2.14 7.78
N PRO A 54 -9.01 1.04 8.40
CA PRO A 54 -9.92 1.14 9.54
C PRO A 54 -9.30 1.76 10.78
N ASP A 55 -8.01 1.58 10.99
CA ASP A 55 -7.35 2.06 12.20
C ASP A 55 -6.37 3.19 11.90
N GLY A 56 -6.51 3.82 10.74
CA GLY A 56 -5.63 4.92 10.42
C GLY A 56 -5.67 5.24 8.96
N ASN A 57 -4.92 6.26 8.61
CA ASN A 57 -4.82 6.72 7.25
C ASN A 57 -3.68 6.01 6.55
N GLY A 58 -3.90 5.59 5.31
CA GLY A 58 -2.85 4.91 4.54
C GLY A 58 -1.62 5.76 4.34
N LEU A 59 -1.79 7.06 4.21
CA LEU A 59 -0.65 7.96 4.12
C LEU A 59 0.19 7.93 5.38
N ALA A 60 -0.47 7.99 6.53
CA ALA A 60 0.24 7.93 7.80
C ALA A 60 0.96 6.61 7.96
N CYS A 61 0.29 5.54 7.53
CA CYS A 61 0.89 4.21 7.55
C CYS A 61 2.17 4.19 6.72
N TYR A 62 2.11 4.73 5.51
CA TYR A 62 3.25 4.74 4.62
C TYR A 62 4.40 5.56 5.19
N LYS A 63 4.09 6.69 5.81
CA LYS A 63 5.13 7.51 6.42
C LYS A 63 5.87 6.76 7.51
N LYS A 64 5.14 5.99 8.29
CA LYS A 64 5.76 5.16 9.31
C LYS A 64 6.68 4.11 8.71
N ILE A 65 6.23 3.47 7.63
CA ILE A 65 7.03 2.47 6.96
C ILE A 65 8.30 3.10 6.40
N ARG A 66 8.19 4.29 5.84
CA ARG A 66 9.34 4.97 5.26
C ARG A 66 10.39 5.34 6.27
N GLU A 67 10.04 5.43 7.53
CA GLU A 67 11.05 5.67 8.56
C GLU A 67 12.04 4.52 8.64
N LYS A 68 11.64 3.34 8.20
CA LYS A 68 12.49 2.16 8.28
C LYS A 68 13.03 1.71 6.94
N ALA A 69 12.32 1.95 5.87
CA ALA A 69 12.71 1.46 4.56
C ALA A 69 12.09 2.30 3.47
N GLU A 70 12.81 2.42 2.36
CA GLU A 70 12.30 3.16 1.21
C GLU A 70 11.70 2.17 0.23
N ILE A 71 10.38 2.02 0.30
CA ILE A 71 9.66 1.13 -0.59
C ILE A 71 8.67 1.98 -1.37
N PRO A 72 8.69 1.92 -2.70
CA PRO A 72 7.69 2.68 -3.47
C PRO A 72 6.29 2.15 -3.19
N ALA A 73 5.31 3.03 -3.27
CA ALA A 73 3.94 2.67 -2.97
C ALA A 73 2.99 3.23 -4.00
N ILE A 74 1.93 2.48 -4.25
CA ILE A 74 0.79 2.92 -5.03
C ILE A 74 -0.38 2.97 -4.08
N PHE A 75 -1.04 4.12 -4.02
CA PHE A 75 -2.18 4.28 -3.14
C PHE A 75 -3.46 3.90 -3.86
N LEU A 76 -4.27 3.11 -3.17
CA LEU A 76 -5.54 2.66 -3.70
C LEU A 76 -6.64 3.52 -3.11
N THR A 77 -7.61 3.88 -3.92
CA THR A 77 -8.75 4.60 -3.43
C THR A 77 -9.98 4.07 -4.14
N ALA A 78 -10.99 3.79 -3.37
CA ALA A 78 -12.21 3.22 -3.91
C ALA A 78 -13.24 4.28 -4.23
N ARG A 79 -12.89 5.53 -4.05
CA ARG A 79 -13.84 6.62 -4.27
C ARG A 79 -13.16 7.74 -4.99
N ASP A 80 -13.87 8.83 -5.18
CA ASP A 80 -13.29 9.99 -5.83
C ASP A 80 -12.45 10.76 -4.83
N GLU A 81 -11.33 10.20 -4.52
CA GLU A 81 -10.39 10.77 -3.55
C GLU A 81 -9.17 11.29 -4.27
N GLU A 82 -9.39 11.92 -5.41
CA GLU A 82 -8.27 12.40 -6.21
C GLU A 82 -7.42 13.41 -5.44
N THR A 83 -8.08 14.23 -4.64
CA THR A 83 -7.34 15.19 -3.85
C THR A 83 -6.36 14.50 -2.91
N ASP A 84 -6.83 13.43 -2.29
CA ASP A 84 -5.97 12.68 -1.39
C ASP A 84 -4.83 12.00 -2.14
N MET A 85 -5.09 11.53 -3.34
CA MET A 85 -4.04 10.95 -4.17
C MET A 85 -2.97 11.99 -4.49
N LEU A 86 -3.40 13.18 -4.87
CA LEU A 86 -2.45 14.25 -5.15
C LEU A 86 -1.63 14.60 -3.93
N THR A 87 -2.27 14.62 -2.78
CA THR A 87 -1.57 14.88 -1.53
C THR A 87 -0.53 13.79 -1.26
N ALA A 88 -0.86 12.55 -1.57
CA ALA A 88 0.09 11.46 -1.39
C ALA A 88 1.33 11.66 -2.24
N PHE A 89 1.16 12.09 -3.47
CA PHE A 89 2.30 12.37 -4.33
C PHE A 89 3.16 13.47 -3.75
N ASP A 90 2.51 14.50 -3.20
CA ASP A 90 3.25 15.62 -2.62
C ASP A 90 4.06 15.20 -1.41
N THR A 91 3.69 14.10 -0.78
CA THR A 91 4.42 13.64 0.40
C THR A 91 5.57 12.70 0.08
N GLY A 92 5.94 12.60 -1.18
CA GLY A 92 7.13 11.85 -1.52
C GLY A 92 6.91 10.55 -2.25
N VAL A 93 5.71 10.30 -2.71
CA VAL A 93 5.44 9.09 -3.50
C VAL A 93 5.64 9.44 -4.97
N SER A 94 6.72 10.10 -5.25
CA SER A 94 6.95 10.70 -6.55
C SER A 94 7.11 9.67 -7.66
N GLN A 95 7.52 8.50 -7.31
CA GLN A 95 7.72 7.46 -8.31
C GLN A 95 6.42 7.07 -9.00
N THR A 96 5.30 7.49 -8.47
CA THR A 96 4.02 7.16 -9.08
C THR A 96 3.53 8.21 -10.04
N LYS A 97 4.24 9.28 -10.16
CA LYS A 97 3.77 10.41 -10.95
C LYS A 97 3.78 10.15 -12.44
N GLY A 98 4.33 9.07 -12.86
CA GLY A 98 4.44 8.81 -14.28
C GLY A 98 3.13 8.50 -14.96
N TYR A 99 2.09 8.30 -14.22
CA TYR A 99 0.83 7.96 -14.86
C TYR A 99 0.05 9.17 -15.36
#